data_71c6f7392d2dd284d4a20c8cd327c215
#
_entry.id   71c6f7392d2dd284d4a20c8cd327c215
#
_cell.length_a   1.000
_cell.length_b   1.000
_cell.length_c   1.000
_cell.angle_alpha   90.00
_cell.angle_beta   90.00
_cell.angle_gamma   90.00
#
_symmetry.space_group_name_H-M   'P 1'
#
loop_
_entity.id
_entity.type
_entity.pdbx_description
1 polymer ?
#
loop_
_entity_poly.entity_id
_entity_poly.type
_entity_poly.pdbx_seq_one_letter_code
_entity_poly.pdbx_strand_id
1 'polypeptide(L)'
;MASLLLPIIYLAFISLGLPDALLGAAWPTMYPQLGAQVSWAGGVSMIISACTILSALASDRLNERLGTGRVTAISVATTTAALFGFSFCHAFWQLCLWAIPYGLGAGSVDAALNNYVALHYKSRHMSWLHCMWGVGASLGPVIMGQALAGSGWQGGYRIIGILQVVLTVVLLFSLPLWKLPQDAMGGGPFTPQHRSFPELLKITGVPEVLVCFLCYSALESTAGMWASSYCTLVRGLDAQTAASWASLFYLGITAGRFVSGFLTMKMSDRNMIRLGQVLIALGILLVLLPAGNNVLFVGLILIGLGCAPVYPCIIHETPVNFGRELSMSMTGLQMAFAYVGSCLAPPLFGLLAQNVTPRLYPWYLAVGLVVMVIMSESLHAKKAAEHR
;
A
#
# COMPACT_ATOMS: atom_id res chain seq x y z
N MET A 1 21.86 -9.05 -17.96
CA MET A 1 21.64 -7.71 -17.32
C MET A 1 20.20 -7.52 -16.86
N ALA A 2 19.17 -7.95 -17.62
CA ALA A 2 17.77 -7.88 -17.19
C ALA A 2 17.46 -8.63 -15.88
N SER A 3 18.22 -9.66 -15.54
CA SER A 3 18.03 -10.46 -14.32
C SER A 3 18.41 -9.75 -13.03
N LEU A 4 19.21 -8.67 -13.08
CA LEU A 4 19.62 -7.90 -11.89
C LEU A 4 18.65 -6.78 -11.54
N LEU A 5 17.83 -6.31 -12.47
CA LEU A 5 16.92 -5.17 -12.24
C LEU A 5 15.78 -5.56 -11.29
N LEU A 6 15.20 -6.75 -11.44
CA LEU A 6 14.11 -7.20 -10.59
C LEU A 6 14.49 -7.28 -9.09
N PRO A 7 15.63 -7.87 -8.69
CA PRO A 7 16.11 -7.77 -7.30
C PRO A 7 16.26 -6.33 -6.79
N ILE A 8 16.72 -5.41 -7.63
CA ILE A 8 16.85 -3.99 -7.25
C ILE A 8 15.48 -3.36 -7.02
N ILE A 9 14.50 -3.67 -7.86
CA ILE A 9 13.10 -3.23 -7.69
C ILE A 9 12.53 -3.79 -6.36
N TYR A 10 12.79 -5.06 -6.05
CA TYR A 10 12.36 -5.66 -4.77
C TYR A 10 13.03 -4.99 -3.56
N LEU A 11 14.33 -4.68 -3.63
CA LEU A 11 15.02 -3.92 -2.59
C LEU A 11 14.42 -2.51 -2.41
N ALA A 12 14.04 -1.85 -3.51
CA ALA A 12 13.36 -0.56 -3.44
C ALA A 12 12.01 -0.66 -2.72
N PHE A 13 11.27 -1.77 -2.89
CA PHE A 13 10.01 -1.98 -2.18
C PHE A 13 10.19 -2.35 -0.70
N ILE A 14 11.23 -3.11 -0.34
CA ILE A 14 11.60 -3.29 1.08
C ILE A 14 11.87 -1.93 1.71
N SER A 15 12.62 -1.09 1.02
CA SER A 15 12.97 0.24 1.48
C SER A 15 11.76 1.17 1.60
N LEU A 16 10.76 1.02 0.75
CA LEU A 16 9.50 1.75 0.86
C LEU A 16 8.72 1.33 2.11
N GLY A 17 8.68 0.03 2.41
CA GLY A 17 7.98 -0.48 3.59
C GLY A 17 8.68 -0.18 4.92
N LEU A 18 10.01 -0.12 4.94
CA LEU A 18 10.79 0.07 6.18
C LEU A 18 10.31 1.27 7.03
N PRO A 19 10.09 2.47 6.48
CA PRO A 19 9.68 3.62 7.28
C PRO A 19 8.18 3.73 7.54
N ASP A 20 7.33 2.99 6.84
CA ASP A 20 5.86 3.15 6.92
C ASP A 20 5.30 2.94 8.33
N ALA A 21 5.86 2.01 9.09
CA ALA A 21 5.42 1.71 10.44
C ALA A 21 6.19 2.45 11.55
N LEU A 22 7.22 3.25 11.20
CA LEU A 22 8.12 3.87 12.20
C LEU A 22 7.42 4.90 13.06
N LEU A 23 6.59 5.77 12.46
CA LEU A 23 5.88 6.80 13.21
C LEU A 23 5.01 6.16 14.28
N GLY A 24 4.24 5.14 13.94
CA GLY A 24 3.40 4.41 14.89
C GLY A 24 4.21 3.71 15.99
N ALA A 25 5.32 3.06 15.63
CA ALA A 25 6.18 2.36 16.57
C ALA A 25 6.89 3.31 17.56
N ALA A 26 7.32 4.47 17.09
CA ALA A 26 8.06 5.45 17.89
C ALA A 26 7.15 6.44 18.63
N TRP A 27 5.91 6.63 18.19
CA TRP A 27 5.04 7.70 18.67
C TRP A 27 4.84 7.75 20.18
N PRO A 28 4.65 6.64 20.91
CA PRO A 28 4.52 6.67 22.36
C PRO A 28 5.69 7.36 23.08
N THR A 29 6.90 7.28 22.50
CA THR A 29 8.11 7.95 23.02
C THR A 29 8.28 9.36 22.45
N MET A 30 7.85 9.58 21.20
CA MET A 30 8.02 10.85 20.51
C MET A 30 7.10 11.96 21.04
N TYR A 31 5.81 11.66 21.22
CA TYR A 31 4.81 12.72 21.51
C TYR A 31 5.10 13.49 22.83
N PRO A 32 5.53 12.85 23.93
CA PRO A 32 5.87 13.58 25.15
C PRO A 32 7.10 14.46 24.97
N GLN A 33 8.12 13.96 24.26
CA GLN A 33 9.37 14.69 24.02
C GLN A 33 9.19 15.89 23.09
N LEU A 34 8.18 15.85 22.21
CA LEU A 34 7.87 16.92 21.26
C LEU A 34 6.78 17.89 21.75
N GLY A 35 6.30 17.71 22.99
CA GLY A 35 5.19 18.50 23.55
C GLY A 35 3.89 18.34 22.76
N ALA A 36 3.69 17.18 22.12
CA ALA A 36 2.55 16.89 21.27
C ALA A 36 1.46 16.10 22.03
N GLN A 37 0.25 16.09 21.50
CA GLN A 37 -0.82 15.20 21.98
C GLN A 37 -0.76 13.86 21.25
N VAL A 38 -1.26 12.80 21.88
CA VAL A 38 -1.29 11.44 21.30
C VAL A 38 -1.97 11.43 19.91
N SER A 39 -3.07 12.17 19.77
CA SER A 39 -3.83 12.26 18.51
C SER A 39 -3.10 12.95 17.35
N TRP A 40 -2.03 13.70 17.61
CA TRP A 40 -1.32 14.49 16.59
C TRP A 40 -0.53 13.63 15.61
N ALA A 41 -0.27 12.34 15.91
CA ALA A 41 0.26 11.39 14.93
C ALA A 41 -0.59 11.34 13.66
N GLY A 42 -1.92 11.40 13.82
CA GLY A 42 -2.86 11.46 12.70
C GLY A 42 -2.62 12.64 11.78
N GLY A 43 -2.27 13.80 12.32
CA GLY A 43 -1.94 15.00 11.53
C GLY A 43 -0.73 14.80 10.64
N VAL A 44 0.35 14.19 11.17
CA VAL A 44 1.56 13.86 10.38
C VAL A 44 1.21 12.84 9.28
N SER A 45 0.47 11.80 9.62
CA SER A 45 0.03 10.78 8.65
C SER A 45 -0.84 11.37 7.55
N MET A 46 -1.74 12.31 7.86
CA MET A 46 -2.57 13.00 6.87
C MET A 46 -1.72 13.86 5.91
N ILE A 47 -0.71 14.56 6.42
CA ILE A 47 0.23 15.33 5.56
C ILE A 47 0.97 14.37 4.63
N ILE A 48 1.50 13.27 5.14
CA ILE A 48 2.16 12.24 4.33
C ILE A 48 1.21 11.74 3.24
N SER A 49 0.01 11.31 3.60
CA SER A 49 -0.98 10.77 2.66
C SER A 49 -1.38 11.79 1.59
N ALA A 50 -1.63 13.05 1.97
CA ALA A 50 -1.98 14.10 1.02
C ALA A 50 -0.84 14.32 0.00
N CYS A 51 0.41 14.40 0.46
CA CYS A 51 1.58 14.56 -0.39
C CYS A 51 1.82 13.31 -1.27
N THR A 52 1.55 12.11 -0.76
CA THR A 52 1.62 10.85 -1.51
C THR A 52 0.59 10.83 -2.64
N ILE A 53 -0.65 11.26 -2.37
CA ILE A 53 -1.71 11.39 -3.39
C ILE A 53 -1.27 12.36 -4.50
N LEU A 54 -0.80 13.55 -4.14
CA LEU A 54 -0.34 14.56 -5.10
C LEU A 54 0.81 14.03 -5.97
N SER A 55 1.75 13.33 -5.35
CA SER A 55 2.91 12.76 -6.03
C SER A 55 2.52 11.59 -6.94
N ALA A 56 1.60 10.73 -6.52
CA ALA A 56 1.08 9.64 -7.34
C ALA A 56 0.36 10.16 -8.58
N LEU A 57 -0.44 11.23 -8.45
CA LEU A 57 -1.12 11.88 -9.58
C LEU A 57 -0.16 12.58 -10.55
N ALA A 58 1.01 13.03 -10.08
CA ALA A 58 2.03 13.65 -10.92
C ALA A 58 3.02 12.65 -11.52
N SER A 59 2.93 11.36 -11.14
CA SER A 59 3.93 10.34 -11.45
C SER A 59 4.08 10.06 -12.94
N ASP A 60 3.01 10.16 -13.73
CA ASP A 60 3.04 9.98 -15.18
C ASP A 60 3.97 11.00 -15.85
N ARG A 61 3.80 12.29 -15.54
CA ARG A 61 4.65 13.38 -16.09
C ARG A 61 6.10 13.27 -15.65
N LEU A 62 6.32 12.87 -14.40
CA LEU A 62 7.66 12.65 -13.86
C LEU A 62 8.37 11.50 -14.58
N ASN A 63 7.66 10.37 -14.78
CA ASN A 63 8.21 9.21 -15.46
C ASN A 63 8.49 9.48 -16.94
N GLU A 64 7.63 10.23 -17.63
CA GLU A 64 7.84 10.60 -19.03
C GLU A 64 9.13 11.43 -19.19
N ARG A 65 9.35 12.41 -18.30
CA ARG A 65 10.51 13.32 -18.40
C ARG A 65 11.81 12.71 -17.93
N LEU A 66 11.77 11.93 -16.86
CA LEU A 66 12.97 11.44 -16.17
C LEU A 66 13.23 9.95 -16.39
N GLY A 67 12.20 9.17 -16.71
CA GLY A 67 12.22 7.71 -16.74
C GLY A 67 12.14 7.09 -15.35
N THR A 68 11.60 5.86 -15.27
CA THR A 68 11.29 5.15 -14.00
C THR A 68 12.52 5.03 -13.08
N GLY A 69 13.70 4.71 -13.62
CA GLY A 69 14.90 4.55 -12.80
C GLY A 69 15.32 5.85 -12.09
N ARG A 70 15.28 7.00 -12.78
CA ARG A 70 15.61 8.29 -12.16
C ARG A 70 14.53 8.73 -11.16
N VAL A 71 13.26 8.54 -11.49
CA VAL A 71 12.16 8.82 -10.56
C VAL A 71 12.34 8.02 -9.28
N THR A 72 12.62 6.71 -9.39
CA THR A 72 12.87 5.85 -8.23
C THR A 72 14.06 6.35 -7.41
N ALA A 73 15.20 6.65 -8.02
CA ALA A 73 16.38 7.13 -7.31
C ALA A 73 16.16 8.47 -6.59
N ILE A 74 15.52 9.44 -7.27
CA ILE A 74 15.19 10.76 -6.69
C ILE A 74 14.19 10.60 -5.55
N SER A 75 13.16 9.78 -5.71
CA SER A 75 12.15 9.54 -4.71
C SER A 75 12.74 8.90 -3.44
N VAL A 76 13.57 7.87 -3.58
CA VAL A 76 14.28 7.26 -2.43
C VAL A 76 15.24 8.23 -1.78
N ALA A 77 15.96 9.07 -2.54
CA ALA A 77 16.79 10.13 -1.98
C ALA A 77 15.97 11.16 -1.19
N THR A 78 14.79 11.53 -1.69
CA THR A 78 13.89 12.48 -1.03
C THR A 78 13.33 11.91 0.28
N THR A 79 12.88 10.64 0.29
CA THR A 79 12.46 9.96 1.53
C THR A 79 13.61 9.79 2.50
N THR A 80 14.83 9.52 2.01
CA THR A 80 16.05 9.47 2.83
C THR A 80 16.30 10.80 3.54
N ALA A 81 16.26 11.91 2.80
CA ALA A 81 16.42 13.26 3.38
C ALA A 81 15.35 13.53 4.45
N ALA A 82 14.11 13.13 4.21
CA ALA A 82 13.02 13.27 5.17
C ALA A 82 13.26 12.44 6.45
N LEU A 83 13.76 11.21 6.34
CA LEU A 83 14.08 10.37 7.50
C LEU A 83 15.19 10.98 8.37
N PHE A 84 16.24 11.53 7.75
CA PHE A 84 17.23 12.30 8.48
C PHE A 84 16.61 13.56 9.09
N GLY A 85 15.74 14.26 8.35
CA GLY A 85 15.00 15.39 8.87
C GLY A 85 14.19 15.02 10.12
N PHE A 86 13.44 13.92 10.10
CA PHE A 86 12.74 13.42 11.30
C PHE A 86 13.71 13.17 12.44
N SER A 87 14.90 12.60 12.19
CA SER A 87 15.90 12.30 13.22
C SER A 87 16.47 13.53 13.91
N PHE A 88 16.33 14.72 13.34
CA PHE A 88 16.81 15.99 13.91
C PHE A 88 15.67 16.85 14.48
N CYS A 89 14.43 16.35 14.48
CA CYS A 89 13.30 17.09 15.02
C CYS A 89 13.35 17.17 16.56
N HIS A 90 13.09 18.38 17.06
CA HIS A 90 12.94 18.69 18.48
C HIS A 90 11.56 19.32 18.80
N ALA A 91 10.75 19.57 17.77
CA ALA A 91 9.40 20.14 17.89
C ALA A 91 8.45 19.48 16.89
N PHE A 92 7.17 19.39 17.24
CA PHE A 92 6.15 18.74 16.42
C PHE A 92 6.00 19.35 15.02
N TRP A 93 6.04 20.67 14.88
CA TRP A 93 5.91 21.33 13.58
C TRP A 93 7.02 20.94 12.59
N GLN A 94 8.22 20.58 13.10
CA GLN A 94 9.31 20.09 12.26
C GLN A 94 8.99 18.74 11.63
N LEU A 95 8.31 17.85 12.39
CA LEU A 95 7.81 16.60 11.82
C LEU A 95 6.83 16.85 10.68
N CYS A 96 5.91 17.82 10.84
CA CYS A 96 4.96 18.19 9.79
C CYS A 96 5.67 18.70 8.53
N LEU A 97 6.74 19.48 8.66
CA LEU A 97 7.54 19.94 7.51
C LEU A 97 8.22 18.77 6.79
N TRP A 98 8.85 17.85 7.52
CA TRP A 98 9.54 16.72 6.92
C TRP A 98 8.59 15.63 6.40
N ALA A 99 7.35 15.61 6.87
CA ALA A 99 6.30 14.75 6.32
C ALA A 99 5.97 15.06 4.85
N ILE A 100 6.16 16.33 4.41
CA ILE A 100 5.90 16.76 3.04
C ILE A 100 6.85 16.05 2.04
N PRO A 101 8.20 16.21 2.13
CA PRO A 101 9.10 15.53 1.21
C PRO A 101 9.03 14.01 1.35
N TYR A 102 8.74 13.48 2.55
CA TYR A 102 8.52 12.06 2.74
C TYR A 102 7.37 11.55 1.87
N GLY A 103 6.18 12.15 1.97
CA GLY A 103 5.00 11.75 1.20
C GLY A 103 5.19 11.92 -0.31
N LEU A 104 5.81 13.04 -0.75
CA LEU A 104 6.11 13.28 -2.16
C LEU A 104 7.06 12.20 -2.74
N GLY A 105 8.08 11.80 -2.01
CA GLY A 105 8.97 10.73 -2.43
C GLY A 105 8.27 9.38 -2.48
N ALA A 106 7.51 9.00 -1.43
CA ALA A 106 6.83 7.71 -1.35
C ALA A 106 5.83 7.49 -2.50
N GLY A 107 4.99 8.48 -2.82
CA GLY A 107 3.95 8.33 -3.83
C GLY A 107 4.49 8.14 -5.24
N SER A 108 5.54 8.88 -5.63
CA SER A 108 6.12 8.76 -6.97
C SER A 108 6.81 7.42 -7.19
N VAL A 109 7.55 6.90 -6.21
CA VAL A 109 8.26 5.62 -6.36
C VAL A 109 7.27 4.46 -6.39
N ASP A 110 6.23 4.51 -5.56
CA ASP A 110 5.21 3.47 -5.53
C ASP A 110 4.49 3.36 -6.89
N ALA A 111 3.95 4.46 -7.40
CA ALA A 111 3.27 4.47 -8.69
C ALA A 111 4.21 4.07 -9.85
N ALA A 112 5.45 4.57 -9.86
CA ALA A 112 6.41 4.30 -10.93
C ALA A 112 6.81 2.82 -10.99
N LEU A 113 7.14 2.21 -9.85
CA LEU A 113 7.58 0.81 -9.81
C LEU A 113 6.43 -0.16 -10.04
N ASN A 114 5.24 0.12 -9.51
CA ASN A 114 4.05 -0.68 -9.78
C ASN A 114 3.75 -0.70 -11.28
N ASN A 115 3.72 0.46 -11.95
CA ASN A 115 3.50 0.53 -13.39
C ASN A 115 4.62 -0.18 -14.17
N TYR A 116 5.89 0.01 -13.77
CA TYR A 116 7.00 -0.65 -14.45
C TYR A 116 6.89 -2.18 -14.37
N VAL A 117 6.56 -2.73 -13.20
CA VAL A 117 6.38 -4.18 -13.02
C VAL A 117 5.15 -4.67 -13.78
N ALA A 118 4.04 -3.91 -13.80
CA ALA A 118 2.85 -4.27 -14.56
C ALA A 118 3.11 -4.36 -16.08
N LEU A 119 3.96 -3.46 -16.61
CA LEU A 119 4.30 -3.42 -18.03
C LEU A 119 5.34 -4.47 -18.46
N HIS A 120 6.27 -4.84 -17.58
CA HIS A 120 7.48 -5.59 -17.97
C HIS A 120 7.60 -6.97 -17.34
N TYR A 121 6.76 -7.30 -16.34
CA TYR A 121 6.87 -8.55 -15.60
C TYR A 121 5.53 -9.26 -15.48
N LYS A 122 5.56 -10.54 -15.11
CA LYS A 122 4.38 -11.37 -14.88
C LYS A 122 3.75 -11.04 -13.53
N SER A 123 2.45 -11.30 -13.36
CA SER A 123 1.65 -11.07 -12.15
C SER A 123 2.32 -11.58 -10.85
N ARG A 124 3.00 -12.73 -10.89
CA ARG A 124 3.75 -13.26 -9.73
C ARG A 124 4.78 -12.26 -9.18
N HIS A 125 5.44 -11.50 -10.05
CA HIS A 125 6.44 -10.52 -9.63
C HIS A 125 5.80 -9.30 -8.97
N MET A 126 4.58 -8.94 -9.38
CA MET A 126 3.78 -7.92 -8.70
C MET A 126 3.43 -8.37 -7.27
N SER A 127 2.96 -9.61 -7.09
CA SER A 127 2.64 -10.15 -5.77
C SER A 127 3.88 -10.22 -4.87
N TRP A 128 5.02 -10.66 -5.40
CA TRP A 128 6.28 -10.69 -4.64
C TRP A 128 6.84 -9.30 -4.35
N LEU A 129 6.62 -8.34 -5.24
CA LEU A 129 6.96 -6.93 -5.01
C LEU A 129 6.29 -6.42 -3.72
N HIS A 130 4.97 -6.63 -3.62
CA HIS A 130 4.22 -6.23 -2.43
C HIS A 130 4.52 -7.09 -1.18
N CYS A 131 4.96 -8.34 -1.36
CA CYS A 131 5.51 -9.13 -0.26
C CYS A 131 6.80 -8.47 0.29
N MET A 132 7.67 -7.99 -0.58
CA MET A 132 8.91 -7.30 -0.16
C MET A 132 8.60 -6.00 0.61
N TRP A 133 7.57 -5.24 0.21
CA TRP A 133 7.07 -4.14 1.04
C TRP A 133 6.69 -4.61 2.46
N GLY A 134 5.94 -5.72 2.55
CA GLY A 134 5.55 -6.33 3.83
C GLY A 134 6.75 -6.74 4.70
N VAL A 135 7.83 -7.25 4.08
CA VAL A 135 9.10 -7.53 4.78
C VAL A 135 9.68 -6.23 5.37
N GLY A 136 9.73 -5.16 4.57
CA GLY A 136 10.19 -3.85 5.05
C GLY A 136 9.33 -3.32 6.20
N ALA A 137 8.01 -3.32 6.05
CA ALA A 137 7.07 -2.86 7.07
C ALA A 137 7.15 -3.66 8.39
N SER A 138 7.55 -4.94 8.31
CA SER A 138 7.77 -5.78 9.49
C SER A 138 9.13 -5.50 10.16
N LEU A 139 10.17 -5.22 9.38
CA LEU A 139 11.53 -4.96 9.91
C LEU A 139 11.65 -3.57 10.53
N GLY A 140 10.95 -2.56 10.00
CA GLY A 140 11.02 -1.18 10.48
C GLY A 140 10.78 -1.04 11.99
N PRO A 141 9.64 -1.53 12.53
CA PRO A 141 9.36 -1.50 13.97
C PRO A 141 10.36 -2.26 14.83
N VAL A 142 10.93 -3.37 14.32
CA VAL A 142 11.98 -4.12 15.05
C VAL A 142 13.24 -3.27 15.21
N ILE A 143 13.69 -2.64 14.13
CA ILE A 143 14.84 -1.72 14.15
C ILE A 143 14.55 -0.54 15.09
N MET A 144 13.36 0.05 15.00
CA MET A 144 12.94 1.14 15.89
C MET A 144 12.90 0.69 17.35
N GLY A 145 12.36 -0.48 17.64
CA GLY A 145 12.30 -1.03 19.00
C GLY A 145 13.69 -1.20 19.62
N GLN A 146 14.66 -1.69 18.85
CA GLN A 146 16.06 -1.80 19.29
C GLN A 146 16.69 -0.41 19.51
N ALA A 147 16.40 0.54 18.62
CA ALA A 147 16.90 1.91 18.76
C ALA A 147 16.32 2.62 20.00
N LEU A 148 15.05 2.40 20.31
CA LEU A 148 14.40 2.98 21.50
C LEU A 148 15.06 2.54 22.81
N ALA A 149 15.64 1.35 22.86
CA ALA A 149 16.38 0.86 24.02
C ALA A 149 17.75 1.54 24.24
N GLY A 150 18.29 2.23 23.23
CA GLY A 150 19.64 2.83 23.30
C GLY A 150 19.72 4.25 22.77
N SER A 151 19.59 4.42 21.44
CA SER A 151 19.78 5.71 20.75
C SER A 151 18.50 6.57 20.59
N GLY A 152 17.40 6.10 21.14
CA GLY A 152 16.10 6.76 21.02
C GLY A 152 15.47 6.67 19.63
N TRP A 153 14.29 7.27 19.47
CA TRP A 153 13.57 7.25 18.19
C TRP A 153 14.34 7.98 17.07
N GLN A 154 15.11 9.01 17.40
CA GLN A 154 16.00 9.71 16.46
C GLN A 154 17.03 8.73 15.89
N GLY A 155 17.60 7.86 16.73
CA GLY A 155 18.51 6.79 16.32
C GLY A 155 17.87 5.81 15.36
N GLY A 156 16.61 5.41 15.60
CA GLY A 156 15.83 4.55 14.72
C GLY A 156 15.66 5.14 13.31
N TYR A 157 15.26 6.40 13.21
CA TYR A 157 15.18 7.11 11.94
C TYR A 157 16.53 7.24 11.24
N ARG A 158 17.63 7.48 11.98
CA ARG A 158 18.99 7.54 11.39
C ARG A 158 19.43 6.20 10.82
N ILE A 159 19.21 5.10 11.54
CA ILE A 159 19.59 3.76 11.06
C ILE A 159 18.88 3.47 9.74
N ILE A 160 17.56 3.68 9.67
CA ILE A 160 16.81 3.47 8.44
C ILE A 160 17.21 4.48 7.36
N GLY A 161 17.48 5.73 7.72
CA GLY A 161 18.03 6.72 6.80
C GLY A 161 19.35 6.27 6.16
N ILE A 162 20.28 5.70 6.94
CA ILE A 162 21.55 5.14 6.44
C ILE A 162 21.29 3.99 5.47
N LEU A 163 20.38 3.07 5.79
CA LEU A 163 20.00 1.98 4.87
C LEU A 163 19.45 2.54 3.54
N GLN A 164 18.64 3.59 3.63
CA GLN A 164 18.10 4.28 2.45
C GLN A 164 19.19 5.00 1.64
N VAL A 165 20.23 5.56 2.26
CA VAL A 165 21.39 6.12 1.54
C VAL A 165 22.07 5.03 0.71
N VAL A 166 22.36 3.88 1.34
CA VAL A 166 22.99 2.74 0.62
C VAL A 166 22.15 2.33 -0.57
N LEU A 167 20.83 2.22 -0.39
CA LEU A 167 19.94 1.89 -1.49
C LEU A 167 19.90 2.98 -2.57
N THR A 168 19.88 4.27 -2.18
CA THR A 168 19.96 5.38 -3.15
C THR A 168 21.19 5.27 -4.03
N VAL A 169 22.34 4.96 -3.43
CA VAL A 169 23.60 4.73 -4.15
C VAL A 169 23.46 3.53 -5.12
N VAL A 170 22.90 2.40 -4.65
CA VAL A 170 22.64 1.22 -5.51
C VAL A 170 21.72 1.60 -6.68
N LEU A 171 20.66 2.36 -6.44
CA LEU A 171 19.71 2.81 -7.47
C LEU A 171 20.41 3.71 -8.50
N LEU A 172 21.27 4.64 -8.07
CA LEU A 172 22.03 5.51 -8.98
C LEU A 172 22.96 4.68 -9.88
N PHE A 173 23.68 3.70 -9.34
CA PHE A 173 24.51 2.81 -10.13
C PHE A 173 23.71 1.87 -11.04
N SER A 174 22.44 1.61 -10.71
CA SER A 174 21.55 0.76 -11.51
C SER A 174 20.92 1.50 -12.71
N LEU A 175 21.02 2.83 -12.81
CA LEU A 175 20.39 3.61 -13.89
C LEU A 175 20.61 3.10 -15.31
N PRO A 176 21.80 2.57 -15.69
CA PRO A 176 21.99 1.98 -17.01
C PRO A 176 21.12 0.74 -17.27
N LEU A 177 20.74 0.00 -16.22
CA LEU A 177 19.92 -1.22 -16.35
C LEU A 177 18.46 -0.93 -16.70
N TRP A 178 17.97 0.29 -16.40
CA TRP A 178 16.58 0.71 -16.67
C TRP A 178 16.35 1.08 -18.15
N LYS A 179 17.41 1.16 -18.94
CA LYS A 179 17.36 1.39 -20.40
C LYS A 179 17.19 0.09 -21.18
N LEU A 180 16.38 -0.85 -20.68
CA LEU A 180 16.08 -2.06 -21.46
C LEU A 180 15.32 -1.67 -22.71
N PRO A 181 15.67 -2.25 -23.89
CA PRO A 181 14.93 -2.03 -25.11
C PRO A 181 13.46 -2.42 -24.88
N GLN A 182 12.54 -1.55 -25.24
CA GLN A 182 11.10 -1.79 -25.16
C GLN A 182 10.70 -3.05 -25.97
N ASP A 183 11.52 -3.43 -26.93
CA ASP A 183 11.32 -4.58 -27.83
C ASP A 183 11.62 -5.94 -27.18
N ALA A 184 12.33 -5.97 -26.05
CA ALA A 184 12.76 -7.24 -25.44
C ALA A 184 11.63 -8.07 -24.81
N MET A 185 10.41 -7.54 -24.70
CA MET A 185 9.27 -8.19 -24.03
C MET A 185 7.96 -8.19 -24.83
N GLY A 186 8.03 -8.15 -26.16
CA GLY A 186 6.89 -8.48 -27.04
C GLY A 186 5.82 -7.40 -27.21
N GLY A 187 6.13 -6.16 -26.88
CA GLY A 187 5.27 -5.01 -27.17
C GLY A 187 6.02 -3.96 -27.97
N GLY A 188 5.51 -3.60 -29.15
CA GLY A 188 6.09 -2.54 -29.99
C GLY A 188 6.22 -1.21 -29.24
N PRO A 189 6.94 -0.21 -29.82
CA PRO A 189 7.10 1.10 -29.21
C PRO A 189 5.72 1.73 -29.00
N PHE A 190 5.48 2.26 -27.79
CA PHE A 190 4.28 3.03 -27.48
C PHE A 190 4.66 4.43 -26.98
N THR A 191 3.86 5.42 -27.32
CA THR A 191 4.02 6.78 -26.81
C THR A 191 3.06 6.97 -25.64
N PRO A 192 3.55 7.31 -24.44
CA PRO A 192 2.69 7.60 -23.31
C PRO A 192 1.68 8.71 -23.67
N GLN A 193 0.41 8.49 -23.36
CA GLN A 193 -0.64 9.49 -23.56
C GLN A 193 -0.98 10.14 -22.23
N HIS A 194 -0.91 11.44 -22.18
CA HIS A 194 -1.43 12.23 -21.07
C HIS A 194 -2.87 12.61 -21.34
N ARG A 195 -3.76 12.26 -20.42
CA ARG A 195 -5.16 12.71 -20.42
C ARG A 195 -5.47 13.41 -19.11
N SER A 196 -6.30 14.44 -19.18
CA SER A 196 -6.78 15.10 -17.98
C SER A 196 -7.66 14.16 -17.14
N PHE A 197 -7.76 14.41 -15.83
CA PHE A 197 -8.61 13.61 -14.94
C PHE A 197 -10.07 13.45 -15.44
N PRO A 198 -10.76 14.52 -15.92
CA PRO A 198 -12.10 14.36 -16.48
C PRO A 198 -12.17 13.50 -17.74
N GLU A 199 -11.11 13.49 -18.55
CA GLU A 199 -11.03 12.63 -19.75
C GLU A 199 -10.82 11.17 -19.37
N LEU A 200 -9.98 10.88 -18.38
CA LEU A 200 -9.76 9.53 -17.87
C LEU A 200 -11.05 8.94 -17.31
N LEU A 201 -11.84 9.72 -16.57
CA LEU A 201 -13.11 9.25 -15.99
C LEU A 201 -14.15 8.84 -17.05
N LYS A 202 -14.03 9.33 -18.30
CA LYS A 202 -14.92 8.97 -19.40
C LYS A 202 -14.58 7.64 -20.07
N ILE A 203 -13.39 7.10 -19.77
CA ILE A 203 -12.96 5.81 -20.33
C ILE A 203 -13.76 4.70 -19.66
N THR A 204 -14.28 3.78 -20.48
CA THR A 204 -15.05 2.63 -19.99
C THR A 204 -14.25 1.81 -18.98
N GLY A 205 -14.82 1.57 -17.81
CA GLY A 205 -14.21 0.78 -16.74
C GLY A 205 -13.34 1.59 -15.77
N VAL A 206 -13.01 2.86 -16.04
CA VAL A 206 -12.21 3.69 -15.14
C VAL A 206 -12.92 3.98 -13.82
N PRO A 207 -14.17 4.46 -13.80
CA PRO A 207 -14.89 4.65 -12.54
C PRO A 207 -14.95 3.37 -11.69
N GLU A 208 -15.18 2.24 -12.36
CA GLU A 208 -15.27 0.94 -11.69
C GLU A 208 -13.97 0.55 -11.00
N VAL A 209 -12.84 0.65 -11.69
CA VAL A 209 -11.55 0.27 -11.08
C VAL A 209 -11.15 1.22 -9.97
N LEU A 210 -11.44 2.51 -10.10
CA LEU A 210 -11.12 3.51 -9.06
C LEU A 210 -11.93 3.27 -7.78
N VAL A 211 -13.25 3.05 -7.90
CA VAL A 211 -14.11 2.74 -6.77
C VAL A 211 -13.76 1.38 -6.16
N CYS A 212 -13.48 0.37 -6.99
CA CYS A 212 -13.01 -0.94 -6.54
C CYS A 212 -11.75 -0.81 -5.68
N PHE A 213 -10.77 -0.05 -6.15
CA PHE A 213 -9.48 0.10 -5.47
C PHE A 213 -9.58 0.96 -4.21
N LEU A 214 -10.41 2.01 -4.23
CA LEU A 214 -10.76 2.79 -3.04
C LEU A 214 -11.39 1.91 -1.96
N CYS A 215 -12.39 1.10 -2.33
CA CYS A 215 -13.08 0.21 -1.39
C CYS A 215 -12.14 -0.88 -0.84
N TYR A 216 -11.26 -1.42 -1.68
CA TYR A 216 -10.24 -2.36 -1.23
C TYR A 216 -9.35 -1.74 -0.15
N SER A 217 -8.75 -0.56 -0.44
CA SER A 217 -7.83 0.10 0.47
C SER A 217 -8.53 0.59 1.74
N ALA A 218 -9.78 1.04 1.62
CA ALA A 218 -10.64 1.37 2.76
C ALA A 218 -10.88 0.16 3.67
N LEU A 219 -11.18 -1.01 3.09
CA LEU A 219 -11.39 -2.27 3.80
C LEU A 219 -10.10 -2.72 4.47
N GLU A 220 -8.98 -2.81 3.74
CA GLU A 220 -7.69 -3.25 4.26
C GLU A 220 -7.24 -2.39 5.45
N SER A 221 -7.25 -1.07 5.29
CA SER A 221 -6.82 -0.14 6.33
C SER A 221 -7.73 -0.16 7.56
N THR A 222 -9.06 -0.24 7.36
CA THR A 222 -10.01 -0.32 8.47
C THR A 222 -9.90 -1.65 9.20
N ALA A 223 -9.74 -2.76 8.47
CA ALA A 223 -9.56 -4.08 9.03
C ALA A 223 -8.33 -4.13 9.94
N GLY A 224 -7.20 -3.65 9.47
CA GLY A 224 -5.96 -3.62 10.25
C GLY A 224 -6.05 -2.70 11.48
N MET A 225 -6.55 -1.48 11.31
CA MET A 225 -6.56 -0.47 12.37
C MET A 225 -7.54 -0.83 13.52
N TRP A 226 -8.71 -1.37 13.20
CA TRP A 226 -9.79 -1.56 14.16
C TRP A 226 -9.94 -2.99 14.69
N ALA A 227 -9.15 -3.96 14.20
CA ALA A 227 -9.20 -5.35 14.65
C ALA A 227 -8.99 -5.49 16.17
N SER A 228 -7.95 -4.85 16.72
CA SER A 228 -7.66 -4.90 18.16
C SER A 228 -8.80 -4.29 18.98
N SER A 229 -9.32 -3.12 18.58
CA SER A 229 -10.43 -2.46 19.25
C SER A 229 -11.70 -3.32 19.23
N TYR A 230 -12.00 -3.98 18.11
CA TYR A 230 -13.12 -4.90 18.01
C TYR A 230 -12.93 -6.10 18.95
N CYS A 231 -11.74 -6.70 18.98
CA CYS A 231 -11.40 -7.81 19.86
C CYS A 231 -11.59 -7.42 21.34
N THR A 232 -11.16 -6.24 21.73
CA THR A 232 -11.26 -5.78 23.13
C THR A 232 -12.68 -5.36 23.49
N LEU A 233 -13.28 -4.46 22.71
CA LEU A 233 -14.54 -3.80 23.07
C LEU A 233 -15.77 -4.69 22.83
N VAL A 234 -15.71 -5.62 21.87
CA VAL A 234 -16.87 -6.43 21.49
C VAL A 234 -16.72 -7.88 21.95
N ARG A 235 -15.49 -8.42 21.90
CA ARG A 235 -15.22 -9.83 22.23
C ARG A 235 -14.64 -10.02 23.63
N GLY A 236 -14.32 -8.92 24.34
CA GLY A 236 -13.84 -8.97 25.73
C GLY A 236 -12.44 -9.55 25.89
N LEU A 237 -11.62 -9.56 24.83
CA LEU A 237 -10.22 -9.99 24.93
C LEU A 237 -9.40 -8.94 25.68
N ASP A 238 -8.40 -9.38 26.43
CA ASP A 238 -7.44 -8.47 27.02
C ASP A 238 -6.62 -7.74 25.94
N ALA A 239 -6.08 -6.57 26.28
CA ALA A 239 -5.42 -5.70 25.33
C ALA A 239 -4.20 -6.33 24.65
N GLN A 240 -3.43 -7.15 25.37
CA GLN A 240 -2.25 -7.82 24.85
C GLN A 240 -2.63 -8.90 23.81
N THR A 241 -3.60 -9.72 24.14
CA THR A 241 -4.14 -10.75 23.23
C THR A 241 -4.78 -10.10 22.01
N ALA A 242 -5.58 -9.03 22.20
CA ALA A 242 -6.23 -8.31 21.12
C ALA A 242 -5.23 -7.68 20.15
N ALA A 243 -4.17 -7.05 20.65
CA ALA A 243 -3.08 -6.51 19.83
C ALA A 243 -2.33 -7.61 19.06
N SER A 244 -2.02 -8.73 19.71
CA SER A 244 -1.38 -9.88 19.08
C SER A 244 -2.26 -10.46 17.97
N TRP A 245 -3.56 -10.51 18.16
CA TRP A 245 -4.51 -11.03 17.16
C TRP A 245 -4.72 -10.05 15.99
N ALA A 246 -4.68 -8.75 16.23
CA ALA A 246 -4.70 -7.78 15.16
C ALA A 246 -3.49 -7.93 14.22
N SER A 247 -2.31 -8.33 14.75
CA SER A 247 -1.14 -8.59 13.90
C SER A 247 -1.31 -9.78 12.95
N LEU A 248 -2.21 -10.72 13.25
CA LEU A 248 -2.50 -11.87 12.38
C LEU A 248 -3.11 -11.47 11.05
N PHE A 249 -3.88 -10.37 11.02
CA PHE A 249 -4.36 -9.79 9.77
C PHE A 249 -3.19 -9.43 8.85
N TYR A 250 -2.17 -8.75 9.37
CA TYR A 250 -0.98 -8.37 8.59
C TYR A 250 -0.12 -9.57 8.22
N LEU A 251 -0.01 -10.55 9.12
CA LEU A 251 0.65 -11.82 8.80
C LEU A 251 -0.08 -12.54 7.66
N GLY A 252 -1.42 -12.54 7.69
CA GLY A 252 -2.26 -13.06 6.61
C GLY A 252 -1.97 -12.36 5.27
N ILE A 253 -1.88 -11.02 5.26
CA ILE A 253 -1.52 -10.27 4.05
C ILE A 253 -0.13 -10.67 3.54
N THR A 254 0.88 -10.66 4.40
CA THR A 254 2.28 -10.93 4.01
C THR A 254 2.44 -12.34 3.48
N ALA A 255 1.94 -13.33 4.22
CA ALA A 255 1.96 -14.73 3.80
C ALA A 255 1.12 -14.95 2.53
N GLY A 256 -0.05 -14.32 2.46
CA GLY A 256 -0.92 -14.38 1.30
C GLY A 256 -0.26 -13.78 0.05
N ARG A 257 0.44 -12.66 0.15
CA ARG A 257 1.19 -12.05 -0.98
C ARG A 257 2.31 -12.96 -1.47
N PHE A 258 3.01 -13.63 -0.55
CA PHE A 258 4.01 -14.62 -0.91
C PHE A 258 3.40 -15.79 -1.69
N VAL A 259 2.34 -16.39 -1.16
CA VAL A 259 1.62 -17.52 -1.77
C VAL A 259 0.97 -17.11 -3.10
N SER A 260 0.38 -15.92 -3.18
CA SER A 260 -0.24 -15.38 -4.39
C SER A 260 0.73 -15.35 -5.56
N GLY A 261 2.03 -15.07 -5.32
CA GLY A 261 3.06 -15.11 -6.36
C GLY A 261 3.16 -16.47 -7.07
N PHE A 262 2.90 -17.58 -6.37
CA PHE A 262 2.87 -18.92 -6.97
C PHE A 262 1.51 -19.23 -7.61
N LEU A 263 0.41 -18.80 -6.98
CA LEU A 263 -0.93 -19.05 -7.51
C LEU A 263 -1.18 -18.32 -8.83
N THR A 264 -0.65 -17.10 -9.01
CA THR A 264 -0.74 -16.33 -10.26
C THR A 264 0.01 -17.00 -11.43
N MET A 265 0.82 -18.02 -11.17
CA MET A 265 1.40 -18.85 -12.25
C MET A 265 0.34 -19.76 -12.91
N LYS A 266 -0.75 -20.07 -12.23
CA LYS A 266 -1.81 -21.00 -12.68
C LYS A 266 -3.18 -20.32 -12.81
N MET A 267 -3.37 -19.15 -12.20
CA MET A 267 -4.62 -18.42 -12.17
C MET A 267 -4.45 -17.03 -12.77
N SER A 268 -5.45 -16.55 -13.50
CA SER A 268 -5.50 -15.17 -14.00
C SER A 268 -5.70 -14.17 -12.84
N ASP A 269 -5.28 -12.93 -13.04
CA ASP A 269 -5.45 -11.85 -12.06
C ASP A 269 -6.92 -11.68 -11.65
N ARG A 270 -7.84 -11.73 -12.60
CA ARG A 270 -9.29 -11.74 -12.34
C ARG A 270 -9.73 -12.82 -11.35
N ASN A 271 -9.25 -14.07 -11.56
CA ASN A 271 -9.61 -15.17 -10.67
C ASN A 271 -8.93 -15.05 -9.30
N MET A 272 -7.73 -14.46 -9.25
CA MET A 272 -7.04 -14.13 -8.00
C MET A 272 -7.80 -13.07 -7.20
N ILE A 273 -8.32 -12.02 -7.85
CA ILE A 273 -9.17 -11.00 -7.22
C ILE A 273 -10.43 -11.65 -6.64
N ARG A 274 -11.11 -12.51 -7.41
CA ARG A 274 -12.30 -13.25 -6.93
C ARG A 274 -11.98 -14.16 -5.75
N LEU A 275 -10.86 -14.89 -5.81
CA LEU A 275 -10.41 -15.74 -4.70
C LEU A 275 -10.20 -14.89 -3.44
N GLY A 276 -9.53 -13.74 -3.57
CA GLY A 276 -9.34 -12.79 -2.48
C GLY A 276 -10.66 -12.31 -1.89
N GLN A 277 -11.60 -11.90 -2.73
CA GLN A 277 -12.94 -11.46 -2.31
C GLN A 277 -13.72 -12.56 -1.57
N VAL A 278 -13.65 -13.81 -2.03
CA VAL A 278 -14.27 -14.95 -1.35
C VAL A 278 -13.63 -15.19 0.02
N LEU A 279 -12.30 -15.14 0.12
CA LEU A 279 -11.62 -15.32 1.40
C LEU A 279 -11.95 -14.19 2.39
N ILE A 280 -12.05 -12.93 1.92
CA ILE A 280 -12.50 -11.80 2.75
C ILE A 280 -13.93 -12.05 3.24
N ALA A 281 -14.85 -12.47 2.34
CA ALA A 281 -16.23 -12.77 2.72
C ALA A 281 -16.31 -13.84 3.79
N LEU A 282 -15.60 -14.95 3.62
CA LEU A 282 -15.53 -16.03 4.61
C LEU A 282 -14.95 -15.53 5.93
N GLY A 283 -13.88 -14.72 5.89
CA GLY A 283 -13.29 -14.12 7.09
C GLY A 283 -14.27 -13.21 7.83
N ILE A 284 -14.99 -12.33 7.11
CA ILE A 284 -16.03 -11.47 7.70
C ILE A 284 -17.16 -12.30 8.32
N LEU A 285 -17.62 -13.36 7.65
CA LEU A 285 -18.63 -14.27 8.18
C LEU A 285 -18.16 -14.91 9.49
N LEU A 286 -16.91 -15.37 9.56
CA LEU A 286 -16.37 -15.93 10.81
C LEU A 286 -16.28 -14.89 11.92
N VAL A 287 -15.93 -13.65 11.61
CA VAL A 287 -15.91 -12.55 12.59
C VAL A 287 -17.32 -12.23 13.11
N LEU A 288 -18.35 -12.33 12.26
CA LEU A 288 -19.76 -12.12 12.61
C LEU A 288 -20.34 -13.23 13.50
N LEU A 289 -19.84 -14.47 13.37
CA LEU A 289 -20.37 -15.59 14.13
C LEU A 289 -20.17 -15.37 15.64
N PRO A 290 -21.21 -15.61 16.48
CA PRO A 290 -21.11 -15.57 17.93
C PRO A 290 -20.44 -16.84 18.47
N ALA A 291 -19.47 -17.38 17.74
CA ALA A 291 -18.69 -18.55 18.10
C ALA A 291 -17.47 -18.16 18.94
N GLY A 292 -16.80 -19.12 19.53
CA GLY A 292 -15.64 -18.88 20.39
C GLY A 292 -14.51 -18.09 19.72
N ASN A 293 -13.59 -17.58 20.50
CA ASN A 293 -12.50 -16.71 20.07
C ASN A 293 -11.61 -17.32 18.97
N ASN A 294 -11.48 -18.64 18.88
CA ASN A 294 -10.74 -19.33 17.82
C ASN A 294 -11.32 -19.06 16.42
N VAL A 295 -12.65 -18.89 16.32
CA VAL A 295 -13.32 -18.57 15.05
C VAL A 295 -13.01 -17.14 14.62
N LEU A 296 -13.00 -16.20 15.56
CA LEU A 296 -12.55 -14.82 15.33
C LEU A 296 -11.10 -14.78 14.85
N PHE A 297 -10.21 -15.52 15.50
CA PHE A 297 -8.80 -15.66 15.14
C PHE A 297 -8.62 -16.07 13.68
N VAL A 298 -9.30 -17.16 13.27
CA VAL A 298 -9.28 -17.63 11.88
C VAL A 298 -9.87 -16.58 10.92
N GLY A 299 -10.95 -15.92 11.34
CA GLY A 299 -11.60 -14.86 10.55
C GLY A 299 -10.65 -13.72 10.20
N LEU A 300 -9.86 -13.21 11.16
CA LEU A 300 -8.90 -12.14 10.94
C LEU A 300 -7.79 -12.56 9.97
N ILE A 301 -7.26 -13.78 10.10
CA ILE A 301 -6.26 -14.32 9.17
C ILE A 301 -6.83 -14.42 7.75
N LEU A 302 -8.08 -14.93 7.61
CA LEU A 302 -8.71 -15.07 6.30
C LEU A 302 -8.98 -13.73 5.62
N ILE A 303 -9.36 -12.68 6.37
CA ILE A 303 -9.51 -11.34 5.80
C ILE A 303 -8.15 -10.87 5.25
N GLY A 304 -7.06 -11.04 6.02
CA GLY A 304 -5.72 -10.68 5.57
C GLY A 304 -5.27 -11.47 4.34
N LEU A 305 -5.42 -12.79 4.36
CA LEU A 305 -5.12 -13.67 3.21
C LEU A 305 -5.91 -13.26 1.96
N GLY A 306 -7.19 -12.89 2.14
CA GLY A 306 -8.04 -12.45 1.04
C GLY A 306 -7.66 -11.10 0.47
N CYS A 307 -7.20 -10.15 1.30
CA CYS A 307 -6.68 -8.87 0.85
C CYS A 307 -5.40 -9.00 0.00
N ALA A 308 -4.60 -10.04 0.27
CA ALA A 308 -3.26 -10.20 -0.29
C ALA A 308 -3.19 -10.14 -1.82
N PRO A 309 -3.99 -10.88 -2.62
CA PRO A 309 -3.90 -10.88 -4.07
C PRO A 309 -4.59 -9.68 -4.74
N VAL A 310 -5.54 -9.02 -4.07
CA VAL A 310 -6.44 -8.06 -4.72
C VAL A 310 -5.68 -6.86 -5.25
N TYR A 311 -4.89 -6.19 -4.41
CA TYR A 311 -4.12 -5.01 -4.78
C TYR A 311 -3.13 -5.27 -5.93
N PRO A 312 -2.23 -6.28 -5.82
CA PRO A 312 -1.26 -6.54 -6.88
C PRO A 312 -1.91 -6.89 -8.22
N CYS A 313 -3.00 -7.67 -8.18
CA CYS A 313 -3.69 -8.09 -9.40
C CYS A 313 -4.43 -6.94 -10.09
N ILE A 314 -5.09 -6.03 -9.34
CA ILE A 314 -5.74 -4.85 -9.93
C ILE A 314 -4.70 -3.99 -10.67
N ILE A 315 -3.53 -3.76 -10.07
CA ILE A 315 -2.47 -2.97 -10.70
C ILE A 315 -1.89 -3.68 -11.92
N HIS A 316 -1.66 -5.00 -11.81
CA HIS A 316 -1.12 -5.78 -12.92
C HIS A 316 -2.06 -5.84 -14.15
N GLU A 317 -3.39 -5.82 -13.92
CA GLU A 317 -4.38 -5.75 -15.01
C GLU A 317 -4.48 -4.36 -15.67
N THR A 318 -3.91 -3.31 -15.09
CA THR A 318 -4.07 -1.92 -15.60
C THR A 318 -3.65 -1.77 -17.07
N PRO A 319 -2.46 -2.23 -17.52
CA PRO A 319 -2.08 -2.12 -18.92
C PRO A 319 -2.94 -3.00 -19.85
N VAL A 320 -3.51 -4.09 -19.33
CA VAL A 320 -4.41 -4.98 -20.10
C VAL A 320 -5.76 -4.32 -20.29
N ASN A 321 -6.32 -3.70 -19.25
CA ASN A 321 -7.64 -3.10 -19.27
C ASN A 321 -7.69 -1.74 -19.98
N PHE A 322 -6.63 -0.94 -19.90
CA PHE A 322 -6.63 0.47 -20.35
C PHE A 322 -5.57 0.79 -21.40
N GLY A 323 -4.78 -0.21 -21.81
CA GLY A 323 -3.68 -0.04 -22.75
C GLY A 323 -2.38 0.44 -22.09
N ARG A 324 -1.26 0.10 -22.74
CA ARG A 324 0.08 0.45 -22.25
C ARG A 324 0.32 1.96 -22.24
N GLU A 325 -0.28 2.68 -23.17
CA GLU A 325 -0.14 4.14 -23.34
C GLU A 325 -0.70 4.92 -22.16
N LEU A 326 -1.80 4.45 -21.56
CA LEU A 326 -2.46 5.09 -20.42
C LEU A 326 -2.07 4.46 -19.07
N SER A 327 -1.29 3.38 -19.08
CA SER A 327 -1.02 2.57 -17.90
C SER A 327 -0.43 3.40 -16.75
N MET A 328 0.50 4.31 -17.04
CA MET A 328 1.13 5.14 -16.00
C MET A 328 0.15 6.12 -15.35
N SER A 329 -0.61 6.85 -16.18
CA SER A 329 -1.64 7.79 -15.68
C SER A 329 -2.71 7.06 -14.87
N MET A 330 -3.11 5.87 -15.34
CA MET A 330 -4.11 5.04 -14.67
C MET A 330 -3.57 4.49 -13.33
N THR A 331 -2.33 3.99 -13.30
CA THR A 331 -1.72 3.52 -12.04
C THR A 331 -1.63 4.67 -11.02
N GLY A 332 -1.16 5.85 -11.41
CA GLY A 332 -1.11 7.01 -10.52
C GLY A 332 -2.49 7.39 -9.98
N LEU A 333 -3.51 7.35 -10.81
CA LEU A 333 -4.89 7.66 -10.43
C LEU A 333 -5.47 6.59 -9.48
N GLN A 334 -5.25 5.31 -9.77
CA GLN A 334 -5.63 4.19 -8.90
C GLN A 334 -4.98 4.32 -7.51
N MET A 335 -3.68 4.62 -7.45
CA MET A 335 -2.96 4.84 -6.20
C MET A 335 -3.55 6.00 -5.40
N ALA A 336 -3.86 7.14 -6.05
CA ALA A 336 -4.47 8.27 -5.38
C ALA A 336 -5.82 7.90 -4.74
N PHE A 337 -6.67 7.14 -5.45
CA PHE A 337 -7.95 6.65 -4.91
C PHE A 337 -7.75 5.63 -3.77
N ALA A 338 -6.75 4.76 -3.86
CA ALA A 338 -6.38 3.85 -2.79
C ALA A 338 -6.01 4.63 -1.52
N TYR A 339 -5.15 5.63 -1.64
CA TYR A 339 -4.75 6.46 -0.50
C TYR A 339 -5.91 7.29 0.08
N VAL A 340 -6.84 7.75 -0.75
CA VAL A 340 -8.08 8.38 -0.26
C VAL A 340 -8.89 7.39 0.58
N GLY A 341 -9.05 6.16 0.11
CA GLY A 341 -9.73 5.09 0.86
C GLY A 341 -9.06 4.81 2.21
N SER A 342 -7.74 4.61 2.20
CA SER A 342 -6.96 4.34 3.42
C SER A 342 -6.94 5.51 4.42
N CYS A 343 -6.97 6.74 3.92
CA CYS A 343 -6.95 7.95 4.75
C CYS A 343 -8.30 8.23 5.41
N LEU A 344 -9.41 8.03 4.69
CA LEU A 344 -10.74 8.45 5.14
C LEU A 344 -11.53 7.35 5.85
N ALA A 345 -11.45 6.11 5.37
CA ALA A 345 -12.33 5.05 5.86
C ALA A 345 -12.10 4.66 7.34
N PRO A 346 -10.85 4.51 7.84
CA PRO A 346 -10.65 4.18 9.25
C PRO A 346 -11.15 5.25 10.22
N PRO A 347 -10.92 6.58 10.02
CA PRO A 347 -11.51 7.62 10.86
C PRO A 347 -13.04 7.65 10.78
N LEU A 348 -13.63 7.46 9.60
CA LEU A 348 -15.10 7.38 9.46
C LEU A 348 -15.67 6.21 10.26
N PHE A 349 -15.03 5.04 10.20
CA PHE A 349 -15.44 3.94 11.07
C PHE A 349 -15.27 4.29 12.56
N GLY A 350 -14.20 5.00 12.92
CA GLY A 350 -13.97 5.47 14.29
C GLY A 350 -15.13 6.31 14.83
N LEU A 351 -15.66 7.22 14.00
CA LEU A 351 -16.85 8.00 14.34
C LEU A 351 -18.10 7.12 14.53
N LEU A 352 -18.28 6.11 13.66
CA LEU A 352 -19.37 5.15 13.80
C LEU A 352 -19.22 4.29 15.06
N ALA A 353 -18.01 3.83 15.35
CA ALA A 353 -17.72 3.02 16.53
C ALA A 353 -17.97 3.81 17.83
N GLN A 354 -17.62 5.08 17.86
CA GLN A 354 -17.77 5.95 19.01
C GLN A 354 -19.23 6.39 19.24
N ASN A 355 -19.95 6.78 18.17
CA ASN A 355 -21.27 7.40 18.29
C ASN A 355 -22.42 6.38 18.18
N VAL A 356 -22.16 5.18 17.61
CA VAL A 356 -23.17 4.12 17.45
C VAL A 356 -22.73 2.85 18.18
N THR A 357 -21.81 2.06 17.62
CA THR A 357 -21.28 0.87 18.28
C THR A 357 -20.07 0.27 17.53
N PRO A 358 -19.03 -0.22 18.23
CA PRO A 358 -17.93 -0.98 17.61
C PRO A 358 -18.37 -2.30 16.95
N ARG A 359 -19.56 -2.82 17.30
CA ARG A 359 -20.12 -4.04 16.68
C ARG A 359 -20.37 -3.91 15.18
N LEU A 360 -20.39 -2.67 14.64
CA LEU A 360 -20.51 -2.41 13.21
C LEU A 360 -19.27 -2.77 12.41
N TYR A 361 -18.13 -3.09 13.04
CA TYR A 361 -16.87 -3.40 12.36
C TYR A 361 -17.01 -4.41 11.21
N PRO A 362 -17.51 -5.64 11.41
CA PRO A 362 -17.64 -6.60 10.31
C PRO A 362 -18.66 -6.15 9.25
N TRP A 363 -19.71 -5.45 9.63
CA TRP A 363 -20.70 -4.90 8.69
C TRP A 363 -20.12 -3.80 7.81
N TYR A 364 -19.28 -2.93 8.39
CA TYR A 364 -18.58 -1.88 7.65
C TYR A 364 -17.64 -2.50 6.60
N LEU A 365 -16.89 -3.54 6.98
CA LEU A 365 -16.05 -4.29 6.05
C LEU A 365 -16.89 -4.99 4.97
N ALA A 366 -18.04 -5.55 5.33
CA ALA A 366 -18.94 -6.21 4.39
C ALA A 366 -19.47 -5.25 3.32
N VAL A 367 -19.85 -4.01 3.68
CA VAL A 367 -20.26 -2.98 2.72
C VAL A 367 -19.14 -2.67 1.74
N GLY A 368 -17.91 -2.46 2.24
CA GLY A 368 -16.74 -2.23 1.39
C GLY A 368 -16.49 -3.40 0.42
N LEU A 369 -16.60 -4.64 0.93
CA LEU A 369 -16.46 -5.84 0.11
C LEU A 369 -17.54 -5.94 -0.99
N VAL A 370 -18.81 -5.72 -0.66
CA VAL A 370 -19.92 -5.78 -1.64
C VAL A 370 -19.72 -4.78 -2.76
N VAL A 371 -19.38 -3.53 -2.43
CA VAL A 371 -19.10 -2.49 -3.45
C VAL A 371 -17.90 -2.90 -4.30
N MET A 372 -16.82 -3.39 -3.69
CA MET A 372 -15.63 -3.87 -4.39
C MET A 372 -15.96 -4.99 -5.38
N VAL A 373 -16.78 -5.98 -4.98
CA VAL A 373 -17.21 -7.09 -5.84
C VAL A 373 -18.03 -6.58 -7.02
N ILE A 374 -19.04 -5.73 -6.78
CA ILE A 374 -19.88 -5.16 -7.81
C ILE A 374 -19.03 -4.39 -8.82
N MET A 375 -18.12 -3.54 -8.36
CA MET A 375 -17.27 -2.74 -9.23
C MET A 375 -16.27 -3.59 -10.01
N SER A 376 -15.65 -4.58 -9.39
CA SER A 376 -14.75 -5.51 -10.06
C SER A 376 -15.45 -6.30 -11.16
N GLU A 377 -16.63 -6.88 -10.90
CA GLU A 377 -17.38 -7.63 -11.91
C GLU A 377 -17.93 -6.73 -13.01
N SER A 378 -18.38 -5.51 -12.69
CA SER A 378 -18.81 -4.52 -13.67
C SER A 378 -17.67 -4.13 -14.62
N LEU A 379 -16.46 -3.89 -14.09
CA LEU A 379 -15.27 -3.63 -14.89
C LEU A 379 -15.04 -4.75 -15.92
N HIS A 380 -14.98 -5.99 -15.44
CA HIS A 380 -14.71 -7.14 -16.32
C HIS A 380 -15.82 -7.36 -17.35
N ALA A 381 -17.09 -7.13 -17.00
CA ALA A 381 -18.22 -7.22 -17.93
C ALA A 381 -18.13 -6.16 -19.04
N LYS A 382 -17.81 -4.91 -18.69
CA LYS A 382 -17.66 -3.81 -19.65
C LYS A 382 -16.47 -4.06 -20.60
N LYS A 383 -15.33 -4.51 -20.07
CA LYS A 383 -14.16 -4.81 -20.89
C LYS A 383 -14.38 -6.01 -21.81
N ALA A 384 -15.09 -7.03 -21.37
CA ALA A 384 -15.47 -8.15 -22.23
C ALA A 384 -16.45 -7.73 -23.36
N ALA A 385 -17.27 -6.70 -23.15
CA ALA A 385 -18.16 -6.16 -24.18
C ALA A 385 -17.41 -5.30 -25.22
N GLU A 386 -16.34 -4.61 -24.85
CA GLU A 386 -15.48 -3.84 -25.77
C GLU A 386 -14.68 -4.74 -26.75
N HIS A 387 -14.40 -5.99 -26.35
CA HIS A 387 -13.63 -6.95 -27.16
C HIS A 387 -14.51 -7.86 -28.04
N ARG A 388 -15.84 -7.69 -28.01
CA ARG A 388 -16.80 -8.36 -28.92
C ARG A 388 -17.20 -7.46 -30.06
#